data_44967f6fdc1123c870b82ae06a450bc8
#
_entry.id   44967f6fdc1123c870b82ae06a450bc8
#
_cell.length_a   1.000
_cell.length_b   1.000
_cell.length_c   1.000
_cell.angle_alpha   90.00
_cell.angle_beta   90.00
_cell.angle_gamma   90.00
#
_symmetry.space_group_name_H-M   'P 1'
#
loop_
_entity.id
_entity.type
_entity.pdbx_description
1 polymer ?
#
loop_
_entity_poly.entity_id
_entity_poly.type
_entity_poly.pdbx_seq_one_letter_code
_entity_poly.pdbx_strand_id
1 'polypeptide(L)'
;MEKNKPVTGYSKYDPEAKKRRLVNPLEELYPPLPDKKYDIIYADPPWDYGGKMQYDKSSIKTENVDFEKDIFISAADFKYPTLKLRELKALDVDSIASEDSLLFMWTTGPQLENSISLGKAWGFEYKTVAFVWDKQIHNPGRYTLSQTEFVLAFKKGRFPTPRGARNIRQLVSEKRRDHSRKPEAVIKGITEMFPSQSKIELFARSNYDGWDNWGLEIPDSKIEVLSGQQ
;
A
#
# COMPACT_ATOMS: atom_id res chain seq x y z
N MET A 1 10.22 -16.97 -30.01
CA MET A 1 10.50 -16.08 -28.86
C MET A 1 9.18 -15.47 -28.41
N GLU A 2 8.45 -16.14 -27.53
CA GLU A 2 7.23 -15.65 -26.95
C GLU A 2 7.58 -14.64 -25.87
N LYS A 3 7.11 -13.40 -26.05
CA LYS A 3 7.26 -12.34 -25.06
C LYS A 3 6.38 -12.69 -23.87
N ASN A 4 6.99 -12.90 -22.69
CA ASN A 4 6.29 -13.00 -21.42
C ASN A 4 5.42 -11.75 -21.22
N LYS A 5 4.11 -11.92 -21.42
CA LYS A 5 3.14 -10.91 -20.99
C LYS A 5 3.06 -10.96 -19.46
N PRO A 6 3.07 -9.82 -18.78
CA PRO A 6 2.83 -9.82 -17.34
C PRO A 6 1.46 -10.44 -17.07
N VAL A 7 1.40 -11.36 -16.11
CA VAL A 7 0.16 -12.02 -15.69
C VAL A 7 -0.70 -10.97 -15.00
N THR A 8 -1.50 -10.27 -15.79
CA THR A 8 -2.53 -9.34 -15.29
C THR A 8 -3.80 -10.13 -15.02
N GLY A 9 -4.25 -10.13 -13.78
CA GLY A 9 -5.59 -10.57 -13.40
C GLY A 9 -5.63 -11.93 -12.73
N TYR A 10 -5.57 -11.95 -11.42
CA TYR A 10 -6.04 -13.09 -10.63
C TYR A 10 -7.57 -13.12 -10.67
N SER A 11 -8.13 -13.83 -11.65
CA SER A 11 -9.55 -14.13 -11.65
C SER A 11 -9.89 -15.07 -10.51
N LYS A 12 -10.89 -14.74 -9.71
CA LYS A 12 -11.43 -15.58 -8.63
C LYS A 12 -11.92 -16.96 -9.13
N TYR A 13 -12.08 -17.09 -10.44
CA TYR A 13 -12.57 -18.28 -11.13
C TYR A 13 -11.49 -19.05 -11.91
N ASP A 14 -10.25 -18.57 -11.88
CA ASP A 14 -9.13 -19.33 -12.39
C ASP A 14 -8.82 -20.46 -11.39
N PRO A 15 -8.97 -21.77 -11.77
CA PRO A 15 -8.61 -22.89 -10.88
C PRO A 15 -7.15 -22.87 -10.46
N GLU A 16 -6.24 -22.32 -11.30
CA GLU A 16 -4.84 -22.15 -10.99
C GLU A 16 -4.61 -20.97 -10.01
N ALA A 17 -5.40 -19.90 -10.09
CA ALA A 17 -5.38 -18.83 -9.10
C ALA A 17 -5.82 -19.32 -7.71
N LYS A 18 -6.76 -20.29 -7.63
CA LYS A 18 -7.12 -20.94 -6.38
C LYS A 18 -5.97 -21.77 -5.79
N LYS A 19 -5.24 -22.49 -6.63
CA LYS A 19 -4.04 -23.24 -6.21
C LYS A 19 -2.91 -22.28 -5.78
N ARG A 20 -2.70 -21.19 -6.50
CA ARG A 20 -1.72 -20.14 -6.15
C ARG A 20 -2.05 -19.39 -4.86
N ARG A 21 -3.34 -19.29 -4.49
CA ARG A 21 -3.75 -18.73 -3.18
C ARG A 21 -3.32 -19.55 -1.97
N LEU A 22 -2.89 -20.78 -2.13
CA LEU A 22 -2.37 -21.63 -1.05
C LEU A 22 -0.86 -21.43 -0.81
N VAL A 23 -0.16 -20.83 -1.73
CA VAL A 23 1.25 -20.46 -1.62
C VAL A 23 1.35 -19.04 -1.07
N ASN A 24 2.45 -18.68 -0.46
CA ASN A 24 2.66 -17.35 0.10
C ASN A 24 2.83 -16.30 -1.02
N PRO A 25 1.80 -15.47 -1.33
CA PRO A 25 1.87 -14.54 -2.45
C PRO A 25 2.93 -13.46 -2.26
N LEU A 26 3.39 -13.21 -1.03
CA LEU A 26 4.50 -12.29 -0.80
C LEU A 26 5.83 -12.85 -1.33
N GLU A 27 6.14 -14.13 -1.04
CA GLU A 27 7.38 -14.75 -1.49
C GLU A 27 7.42 -14.97 -3.00
N GLU A 28 6.26 -15.24 -3.63
CA GLU A 28 6.19 -15.48 -5.07
C GLU A 28 6.21 -14.20 -5.91
N LEU A 29 5.60 -13.11 -5.41
CA LEU A 29 5.36 -11.91 -6.20
C LEU A 29 6.34 -10.79 -5.87
N TYR A 30 6.73 -10.66 -4.60
CA TYR A 30 7.55 -9.54 -4.15
C TYR A 30 9.00 -9.93 -3.99
N PRO A 31 9.95 -9.03 -4.29
CA PRO A 31 11.35 -9.25 -3.98
C PRO A 31 11.56 -9.37 -2.46
N PRO A 32 12.68 -9.94 -1.99
CA PRO A 32 13.05 -9.89 -0.58
C PRO A 32 13.08 -8.44 -0.09
N LEU A 33 12.77 -8.22 1.20
CA LEU A 33 13.01 -6.93 1.82
C LEU A 33 14.50 -6.57 1.78
N PRO A 34 14.87 -5.29 1.65
CA PRO A 34 16.27 -4.88 1.61
C PRO A 34 16.98 -5.15 2.94
N ASP A 35 18.25 -5.54 2.86
CA ASP A 35 19.12 -5.67 4.04
C ASP A 35 19.67 -4.29 4.47
N LYS A 36 18.74 -3.44 4.94
CA LYS A 36 19.03 -2.07 5.38
C LYS A 36 18.00 -1.65 6.42
N LYS A 37 18.40 -0.82 7.39
CA LYS A 37 17.49 -0.25 8.40
C LYS A 37 17.01 1.13 8.00
N TYR A 38 15.73 1.40 8.31
CA TYR A 38 15.07 2.65 7.99
C TYR A 38 14.45 3.30 9.22
N ASP A 39 14.61 4.62 9.32
CA ASP A 39 14.01 5.43 10.38
C ASP A 39 12.57 5.79 10.05
N ILE A 40 12.26 5.91 8.76
CA ILE A 40 10.93 6.25 8.26
C ILE A 40 10.49 5.19 7.25
N ILE A 41 9.38 4.54 7.54
CA ILE A 41 8.71 3.58 6.66
C ILE A 41 7.36 4.17 6.26
N TYR A 42 7.10 4.22 4.96
CA TYR A 42 5.83 4.68 4.39
C TYR A 42 5.22 3.53 3.60
N ALA A 43 3.96 3.20 3.82
CA ALA A 43 3.33 2.02 3.24
C ALA A 43 1.93 2.30 2.71
N ASP A 44 1.63 1.81 1.50
CA ASP A 44 0.27 1.74 0.93
C ASP A 44 -0.10 0.27 0.69
N PRO A 45 -0.47 -0.49 1.74
CA PRO A 45 -0.71 -1.92 1.59
C PRO A 45 -1.83 -2.21 0.58
N PRO A 46 -1.66 -3.22 -0.30
CA PRO A 46 -2.67 -3.61 -1.29
C PRO A 46 -3.78 -4.44 -0.64
N TRP A 47 -4.68 -3.76 0.08
CA TRP A 47 -5.73 -4.39 0.87
C TRP A 47 -6.68 -5.26 0.02
N ASP A 48 -6.92 -6.50 0.46
CA ASP A 48 -8.04 -7.32 -0.01
C ASP A 48 -9.34 -6.88 0.69
N TYR A 49 -10.26 -6.32 -0.08
CA TYR A 49 -11.59 -5.90 0.40
C TYR A 49 -12.62 -7.03 0.41
N GLY A 50 -12.24 -8.28 0.11
CA GLY A 50 -13.11 -9.45 0.16
C GLY A 50 -14.25 -9.45 -0.85
N GLY A 51 -14.15 -8.71 -1.93
CA GLY A 51 -15.12 -8.70 -3.04
C GLY A 51 -16.48 -8.08 -2.70
N LYS A 52 -16.61 -7.34 -1.60
CA LYS A 52 -17.89 -6.73 -1.18
C LYS A 52 -18.01 -5.25 -1.55
N MET A 53 -17.54 -4.82 -2.73
CA MET A 53 -17.92 -3.51 -3.23
C MET A 53 -19.25 -3.65 -3.97
N GLN A 54 -20.30 -2.98 -3.46
CA GLN A 54 -21.55 -2.83 -4.18
C GLN A 54 -21.30 -1.90 -5.38
N TYR A 55 -21.34 -2.46 -6.58
CA TYR A 55 -21.44 -1.66 -7.79
C TYR A 55 -22.90 -1.33 -8.04
N ASP A 56 -23.17 -0.08 -8.40
CA ASP A 56 -24.41 0.28 -9.05
C ASP A 56 -24.44 -0.41 -10.43
N LYS A 57 -25.37 -1.35 -10.58
CA LYS A 57 -25.56 -2.13 -11.82
C LYS A 57 -25.84 -1.24 -13.04
N SER A 58 -26.28 0.00 -12.83
CA SER A 58 -26.59 0.97 -13.90
C SER A 58 -25.36 1.60 -14.54
N SER A 59 -24.18 1.52 -13.89
CA SER A 59 -22.94 2.12 -14.38
C SER A 59 -22.10 1.19 -15.27
N ILE A 60 -22.45 -0.09 -15.37
CA ILE A 60 -21.70 -1.07 -16.17
C ILE A 60 -22.36 -1.21 -17.53
N LYS A 61 -21.85 -0.48 -18.50
CA LYS A 61 -22.19 -0.64 -19.93
C LYS A 61 -21.27 -1.70 -20.54
N THR A 62 -21.60 -2.97 -20.39
CA THR A 62 -20.94 -4.04 -21.18
C THR A 62 -21.94 -5.11 -21.56
N GLU A 63 -22.04 -5.33 -22.86
CA GLU A 63 -23.00 -6.26 -23.48
C GLU A 63 -22.69 -7.76 -23.23
N ASN A 64 -21.59 -8.10 -22.51
CA ASN A 64 -21.11 -9.45 -22.34
C ASN A 64 -20.70 -9.79 -20.89
N VAL A 65 -21.28 -9.17 -19.88
CA VAL A 65 -20.97 -9.49 -18.48
C VAL A 65 -22.07 -10.40 -17.89
N ASP A 66 -21.70 -11.61 -17.51
CA ASP A 66 -22.56 -12.51 -16.75
C ASP A 66 -22.65 -12.04 -15.29
N PHE A 67 -23.66 -11.24 -14.99
CA PHE A 67 -23.87 -10.59 -13.69
C PHE A 67 -23.98 -11.56 -12.50
N GLU A 68 -24.32 -12.84 -12.71
CA GLU A 68 -24.36 -13.80 -11.64
C GLU A 68 -22.97 -14.35 -11.27
N LYS A 69 -22.02 -14.33 -12.22
CA LYS A 69 -20.66 -14.84 -12.04
C LYS A 69 -19.63 -13.76 -11.74
N ASP A 70 -19.82 -12.54 -12.29
CA ASP A 70 -18.80 -11.49 -12.33
C ASP A 70 -18.91 -10.42 -11.21
N ILE A 71 -19.95 -10.49 -10.37
CA ILE A 71 -20.28 -9.47 -9.36
C ILE A 71 -19.29 -9.42 -8.17
N PHE A 72 -18.38 -10.37 -8.03
CA PHE A 72 -17.59 -10.55 -6.81
C PHE A 72 -16.10 -10.18 -6.92
N ILE A 73 -15.68 -9.52 -7.99
CA ILE A 73 -14.30 -9.06 -8.15
C ILE A 73 -14.19 -7.63 -7.66
N SER A 74 -13.30 -7.35 -6.70
CA SER A 74 -13.05 -5.97 -6.27
C SER A 74 -12.38 -5.20 -7.42
N ALA A 75 -12.68 -3.91 -7.58
CA ALA A 75 -12.04 -3.09 -8.61
C ALA A 75 -10.51 -3.00 -8.43
N ALA A 76 -10.02 -3.30 -7.25
CA ALA A 76 -8.60 -3.41 -6.94
C ALA A 76 -7.97 -4.67 -7.52
N ASP A 77 -8.67 -5.83 -7.46
CA ASP A 77 -8.16 -7.11 -7.97
C ASP A 77 -7.93 -7.12 -9.49
N PHE A 78 -8.54 -6.20 -10.22
CA PHE A 78 -8.31 -6.04 -11.67
C PHE A 78 -7.03 -5.29 -12.03
N LYS A 79 -6.46 -4.56 -11.08
CA LYS A 79 -5.34 -3.65 -11.35
C LYS A 79 -4.01 -4.15 -10.79
N TYR A 80 -4.03 -4.80 -9.63
CA TYR A 80 -2.85 -5.33 -8.96
C TYR A 80 -3.23 -6.43 -7.97
N PRO A 81 -2.31 -7.37 -7.64
CA PRO A 81 -2.57 -8.42 -6.66
C PRO A 81 -2.84 -7.81 -5.28
N THR A 82 -4.01 -8.12 -4.70
CA THR A 82 -4.33 -7.75 -3.33
C THR A 82 -3.86 -8.80 -2.34
N LEU A 83 -3.53 -8.37 -1.13
CA LEU A 83 -3.04 -9.21 -0.04
C LEU A 83 -4.04 -9.22 1.12
N LYS A 84 -4.28 -10.41 1.68
CA LYS A 84 -5.06 -10.56 2.90
C LYS A 84 -4.26 -10.07 4.10
N LEU A 85 -4.97 -9.65 5.16
CA LEU A 85 -4.33 -9.18 6.39
C LEU A 85 -3.29 -10.18 6.94
N ARG A 86 -3.57 -11.50 6.87
CA ARG A 86 -2.63 -12.53 7.33
C ARG A 86 -1.34 -12.56 6.52
N GLU A 87 -1.43 -12.31 5.22
CA GLU A 87 -0.29 -12.27 4.30
C GLU A 87 0.53 -11.00 4.53
N LEU A 88 -0.14 -9.84 4.69
CA LEU A 88 0.52 -8.59 5.07
C LEU A 88 1.26 -8.70 6.42
N LYS A 89 0.66 -9.38 7.41
CA LYS A 89 1.29 -9.62 8.72
C LYS A 89 2.51 -10.54 8.66
N ALA A 90 2.60 -11.39 7.65
CA ALA A 90 3.75 -12.28 7.46
C ALA A 90 4.99 -11.54 6.93
N LEU A 91 4.83 -10.32 6.38
CA LEU A 91 5.96 -9.50 5.95
C LEU A 91 6.72 -8.98 7.18
N ASP A 92 8.01 -9.33 7.27
CA ASP A 92 8.88 -8.98 8.41
C ASP A 92 9.40 -7.53 8.31
N VAL A 93 8.49 -6.56 8.43
CA VAL A 93 8.84 -5.14 8.40
C VAL A 93 9.71 -4.74 9.59
N ASP A 94 9.63 -5.47 10.72
CA ASP A 94 10.50 -5.24 11.88
C ASP A 94 11.97 -5.44 11.54
N SER A 95 12.28 -6.37 10.61
CA SER A 95 13.66 -6.64 10.17
C SER A 95 14.32 -5.45 9.46
N ILE A 96 13.56 -4.55 8.86
CA ILE A 96 14.06 -3.35 8.18
C ILE A 96 13.84 -2.05 8.97
N ALA A 97 13.20 -2.12 10.13
CA ALA A 97 12.97 -0.96 10.99
C ALA A 97 14.17 -0.67 11.88
N SER A 98 14.58 0.62 11.95
CA SER A 98 15.53 1.07 12.98
C SER A 98 14.91 0.92 14.37
N GLU A 99 15.75 0.89 15.41
CA GLU A 99 15.30 0.84 16.81
C GLU A 99 14.37 2.00 17.15
N ASP A 100 14.72 3.20 16.68
CA ASP A 100 13.91 4.42 16.77
C ASP A 100 13.35 4.76 15.38
N SER A 101 12.09 4.38 15.11
CA SER A 101 11.50 4.53 13.78
C SER A 101 10.01 4.88 13.79
N LEU A 102 9.53 5.41 12.67
CA LEU A 102 8.12 5.71 12.42
C LEU A 102 7.61 4.95 11.20
N LEU A 103 6.38 4.46 11.31
CA LEU A 103 5.62 3.93 10.19
C LEU A 103 4.44 4.86 9.88
N PHE A 104 4.35 5.30 8.62
CA PHE A 104 3.21 5.99 8.05
C PHE A 104 2.46 5.06 7.11
N MET A 105 1.24 4.67 7.45
CA MET A 105 0.49 3.65 6.70
C MET A 105 -0.82 4.20 6.17
N TRP A 106 -1.03 4.09 4.85
CA TRP A 106 -2.32 4.39 4.23
C TRP A 106 -3.40 3.40 4.62
N THR A 107 -4.58 3.94 4.83
CA THR A 107 -5.78 3.15 5.12
C THR A 107 -7.05 3.86 4.65
N THR A 108 -8.09 3.07 4.47
CA THR A 108 -9.47 3.55 4.27
C THR A 108 -10.30 3.31 5.53
N GLY A 109 -11.44 3.98 5.67
CA GLY A 109 -12.34 3.78 6.82
C GLY A 109 -12.64 2.31 7.11
N PRO A 110 -13.03 1.48 6.10
CA PRO A 110 -13.30 0.04 6.32
C PRO A 110 -12.08 -0.79 6.76
N GLN A 111 -10.87 -0.33 6.51
CA GLN A 111 -9.62 -1.05 6.85
C GLN A 111 -8.93 -0.51 8.10
N LEU A 112 -9.53 0.46 8.80
CA LEU A 112 -8.87 1.14 9.92
C LEU A 112 -8.43 0.18 11.03
N GLU A 113 -9.30 -0.74 11.46
CA GLU A 113 -8.99 -1.76 12.47
C GLU A 113 -7.88 -2.72 11.99
N ASN A 114 -7.98 -3.17 10.73
CA ASN A 114 -6.97 -4.04 10.12
C ASN A 114 -5.61 -3.34 10.04
N SER A 115 -5.58 -2.05 9.72
CA SER A 115 -4.35 -1.26 9.63
C SER A 115 -3.68 -1.10 10.98
N ILE A 116 -4.46 -0.85 12.05
CA ILE A 116 -3.92 -0.79 13.42
C ILE A 116 -3.34 -2.16 13.83
N SER A 117 -4.08 -3.23 13.52
CA SER A 117 -3.62 -4.61 13.77
C SER A 117 -2.36 -4.97 12.98
N LEU A 118 -2.24 -4.47 11.74
CA LEU A 118 -1.08 -4.69 10.90
C LEU A 118 0.15 -3.95 11.43
N GLY A 119 0.02 -2.65 11.78
CA GLY A 119 1.12 -1.87 12.34
C GLY A 119 1.67 -2.50 13.63
N LYS A 120 0.79 -3.04 14.48
CA LYS A 120 1.20 -3.79 15.68
C LYS A 120 1.95 -5.08 15.33
N ALA A 121 1.48 -5.83 14.33
CA ALA A 121 2.15 -7.05 13.88
C ALA A 121 3.54 -6.76 13.29
N TRP A 122 3.77 -5.59 12.72
CA TRP A 122 5.06 -5.10 12.22
C TRP A 122 5.95 -4.47 13.31
N GLY A 123 5.59 -4.62 14.60
CA GLY A 123 6.40 -4.16 15.74
C GLY A 123 6.21 -2.69 16.13
N PHE A 124 5.15 -2.02 15.62
CA PHE A 124 4.91 -0.59 15.88
C PHE A 124 3.70 -0.35 16.77
N GLU A 125 3.73 0.72 17.55
CA GLU A 125 2.63 1.21 18.37
C GLU A 125 1.88 2.34 17.64
N TYR A 126 0.56 2.20 17.46
CA TYR A 126 -0.28 3.27 16.89
C TYR A 126 -0.23 4.54 17.75
N LYS A 127 -0.10 5.69 17.11
CA LYS A 127 -0.07 6.98 17.80
C LYS A 127 -1.23 7.90 17.40
N THR A 128 -1.45 8.11 16.09
CA THR A 128 -2.46 9.07 15.63
C THR A 128 -2.75 8.90 14.13
N VAL A 129 -3.74 9.66 13.66
CA VAL A 129 -3.91 9.94 12.22
C VAL A 129 -2.95 11.09 11.86
N ALA A 130 -1.95 10.80 11.03
CA ALA A 130 -0.97 11.79 10.58
C ALA A 130 -1.53 12.69 9.47
N PHE A 131 -2.19 12.08 8.47
CA PHE A 131 -2.81 12.82 7.38
C PHE A 131 -4.21 12.31 7.09
N VAL A 132 -5.05 13.24 6.63
CA VAL A 132 -6.39 12.98 6.08
C VAL A 132 -6.40 13.51 4.65
N TRP A 133 -6.61 12.64 3.68
CA TRP A 133 -6.78 13.04 2.29
C TRP A 133 -8.26 13.16 1.95
N ASP A 134 -8.69 14.37 1.65
CA ASP A 134 -9.96 14.66 1.01
C ASP A 134 -9.79 14.48 -0.51
N LYS A 135 -10.38 13.42 -1.05
CA LYS A 135 -10.29 13.04 -2.46
C LYS A 135 -11.10 13.92 -3.40
N GLN A 136 -11.97 14.76 -2.85
CA GLN A 136 -12.92 15.60 -3.61
C GLN A 136 -13.82 14.82 -4.59
N ILE A 137 -13.98 13.52 -4.35
CA ILE A 137 -14.84 12.60 -5.09
C ILE A 137 -15.50 11.67 -4.09
N HIS A 138 -16.81 11.50 -4.23
CA HIS A 138 -17.57 10.60 -3.39
C HIS A 138 -17.55 9.18 -3.96
N ASN A 139 -17.34 8.20 -3.08
CA ASN A 139 -17.55 6.79 -3.40
C ASN A 139 -18.75 6.27 -2.60
N PRO A 140 -19.58 5.40 -3.17
CA PRO A 140 -20.63 4.73 -2.42
C PRO A 140 -20.04 4.03 -1.19
N GLY A 141 -20.59 4.33 -0.02
CA GLY A 141 -20.27 3.66 1.24
C GLY A 141 -21.51 3.03 1.84
N ARG A 142 -21.33 2.23 2.89
CA ARG A 142 -22.46 1.54 3.52
C ARG A 142 -23.42 2.48 4.24
N TYR A 143 -22.89 3.55 4.83
CA TYR A 143 -23.65 4.50 5.66
C TYR A 143 -23.59 5.93 5.10
N THR A 144 -22.44 6.33 4.60
CA THR A 144 -22.20 7.67 4.07
C THR A 144 -21.46 7.57 2.73
N LEU A 145 -21.42 8.66 1.97
CA LEU A 145 -20.58 8.78 0.79
C LEU A 145 -19.11 8.94 1.24
N SER A 146 -18.30 7.92 1.02
CA SER A 146 -16.90 7.91 1.44
C SER A 146 -16.06 8.84 0.56
N GLN A 147 -15.38 9.81 1.18
CA GLN A 147 -14.59 10.82 0.47
C GLN A 147 -13.13 10.83 0.91
N THR A 148 -12.82 10.29 2.09
CA THR A 148 -11.49 10.42 2.68
C THR A 148 -10.71 9.12 2.72
N GLU A 149 -9.38 9.25 2.73
CA GLU A 149 -8.43 8.21 3.13
C GLU A 149 -7.50 8.78 4.21
N PHE A 150 -6.86 7.90 4.97
CA PHE A 150 -6.06 8.30 6.13
C PHE A 150 -4.64 7.76 6.00
N VAL A 151 -3.68 8.50 6.55
CA VAL A 151 -2.36 7.98 6.87
C VAL A 151 -2.24 7.90 8.38
N LEU A 152 -2.08 6.69 8.89
CA LEU A 152 -1.86 6.45 10.31
C LEU A 152 -0.38 6.55 10.62
N ALA A 153 -0.04 7.16 11.77
CA ALA A 153 1.31 7.20 12.30
C ALA A 153 1.48 6.19 13.43
N PHE A 154 2.53 5.39 13.32
CA PHE A 154 2.95 4.45 14.35
C PHE A 154 4.40 4.72 14.72
N LYS A 155 4.82 4.27 15.91
CA LYS A 155 6.15 4.48 16.45
C LYS A 155 6.72 3.18 17.00
N LYS A 156 8.03 2.97 16.76
CA LYS A 156 8.88 1.99 17.43
C LYS A 156 9.97 2.75 18.16
N GLY A 157 10.31 2.38 19.37
CA GLY A 157 11.32 3.07 20.17
C GLY A 157 10.99 4.54 20.44
N ARG A 158 11.98 5.41 20.28
CA ARG A 158 11.85 6.87 20.43
C ARG A 158 11.51 7.52 19.10
N PHE A 159 11.22 8.81 19.14
CA PHE A 159 10.96 9.59 17.93
C PHE A 159 12.28 9.90 17.23
N PRO A 160 12.43 9.61 15.91
CA PRO A 160 13.67 9.88 15.18
C PRO A 160 14.03 11.39 15.19
N THR A 161 15.30 11.68 15.43
CA THR A 161 15.85 13.05 15.45
C THR A 161 17.10 13.13 14.57
N PRO A 162 17.45 14.33 14.04
CA PRO A 162 16.79 15.61 14.20
C PRO A 162 15.46 15.67 13.43
N ARG A 163 14.50 16.45 13.94
CA ARG A 163 13.25 16.72 13.24
C ARG A 163 13.37 18.02 12.43
N GLY A 164 12.92 17.99 11.17
CA GLY A 164 12.81 19.14 10.29
C GLY A 164 11.52 19.95 10.55
N ALA A 165 10.71 20.14 9.49
CA ALA A 165 9.48 20.93 9.56
C ALA A 165 8.51 20.46 10.66
N ARG A 166 7.86 21.43 11.33
CA ARG A 166 6.87 21.17 12.39
C ARG A 166 5.48 21.74 12.09
N ASN A 167 5.33 22.35 10.91
CA ASN A 167 4.11 23.07 10.49
C ASN A 167 3.40 22.35 9.34
N ILE A 168 3.67 21.07 9.12
CA ILE A 168 2.99 20.26 8.09
C ILE A 168 1.53 20.08 8.48
N ARG A 169 0.63 20.42 7.55
CA ARG A 169 -0.81 20.32 7.76
C ARG A 169 -1.28 18.87 7.62
N GLN A 170 -2.19 18.46 8.51
CA GLN A 170 -2.79 17.14 8.50
C GLN A 170 -3.75 16.93 7.33
N LEU A 171 -4.57 17.94 6.98
CA LEU A 171 -5.56 17.84 5.91
C LEU A 171 -4.92 18.15 4.56
N VAL A 172 -5.05 17.22 3.63
CA VAL A 172 -4.66 17.34 2.23
C VAL A 172 -5.91 17.27 1.37
N SER A 173 -6.29 18.38 0.72
CA SER A 173 -7.41 18.43 -0.22
C SER A 173 -6.87 18.43 -1.65
N GLU A 174 -6.95 17.29 -2.31
CA GLU A 174 -6.49 17.10 -3.69
C GLU A 174 -7.40 16.09 -4.40
N LYS A 175 -7.91 16.46 -5.59
CA LYS A 175 -8.77 15.58 -6.37
C LYS A 175 -8.05 14.29 -6.71
N ARG A 176 -8.72 13.14 -6.49
CA ARG A 176 -8.18 11.83 -6.86
C ARG A 176 -7.84 11.78 -8.35
N ARG A 177 -6.60 11.38 -8.65
CA ARG A 177 -6.10 11.09 -10.00
C ARG A 177 -6.36 9.63 -10.36
N ASP A 178 -6.05 9.26 -11.61
CA ASP A 178 -6.16 7.89 -12.10
C ASP A 178 -5.29 6.91 -11.30
N HIS A 179 -5.69 5.64 -11.31
CA HIS A 179 -4.96 4.52 -10.70
C HIS A 179 -4.73 4.61 -9.19
N SER A 180 -5.62 5.27 -8.44
CA SER A 180 -5.49 5.40 -6.97
C SER A 180 -4.17 6.04 -6.50
N ARG A 181 -3.53 6.84 -7.36
CA ARG A 181 -2.29 7.56 -7.03
C ARG A 181 -2.53 8.47 -5.83
N LYS A 182 -1.71 8.30 -4.81
CA LYS A 182 -1.77 9.10 -3.60
C LYS A 182 -1.25 10.52 -3.85
N PRO A 183 -1.72 11.54 -3.10
CA PRO A 183 -1.23 12.90 -3.23
C PRO A 183 0.24 13.00 -2.82
N GLU A 184 1.06 13.60 -3.68
CA GLU A 184 2.49 13.80 -3.40
C GLU A 184 2.74 14.70 -2.19
N ALA A 185 1.79 15.56 -1.83
CA ALA A 185 1.87 16.42 -0.65
C ALA A 185 2.13 15.64 0.64
N VAL A 186 1.67 14.38 0.73
CA VAL A 186 1.88 13.55 1.92
C VAL A 186 3.35 13.13 2.02
N ILE A 187 3.92 12.52 0.98
CA ILE A 187 5.31 12.06 1.01
C ILE A 187 6.29 13.24 1.09
N LYS A 188 5.99 14.38 0.44
CA LYS A 188 6.75 15.63 0.58
C LYS A 188 6.72 16.14 2.02
N GLY A 189 5.54 16.16 2.65
CA GLY A 189 5.39 16.56 4.04
C GLY A 189 6.18 15.65 5.00
N ILE A 190 6.19 14.33 4.77
CA ILE A 190 7.01 13.40 5.57
C ILE A 190 8.51 13.68 5.33
N THR A 191 8.93 13.94 4.10
CA THR A 191 10.32 14.29 3.77
C THR A 191 10.76 15.58 4.46
N GLU A 192 9.92 16.61 4.47
CA GLU A 192 10.21 17.87 5.17
C GLU A 192 10.27 17.71 6.70
N MET A 193 9.44 16.82 7.28
CA MET A 193 9.51 16.48 8.71
C MET A 193 10.79 15.72 9.06
N PHE A 194 11.32 14.91 8.14
CA PHE A 194 12.44 14.00 8.36
C PHE A 194 13.45 14.07 7.20
N PRO A 195 14.15 15.21 7.02
CA PRO A 195 15.00 15.42 5.84
C PRO A 195 16.25 14.53 5.81
N SER A 196 16.79 14.17 6.97
CA SER A 196 18.07 13.44 7.10
C SER A 196 17.93 11.95 7.44
N GLN A 197 16.74 11.49 7.79
CA GLN A 197 16.46 10.10 8.14
C GLN A 197 16.48 9.20 6.89
N SER A 198 16.89 7.94 7.08
CA SER A 198 16.73 6.91 6.07
C SER A 198 15.24 6.59 5.85
N LYS A 199 14.81 6.50 4.59
CA LYS A 199 13.39 6.40 4.22
C LYS A 199 13.15 5.30 3.20
N ILE A 200 12.07 4.54 3.38
CA ILE A 200 11.59 3.56 2.40
C ILE A 200 10.08 3.67 2.19
N GLU A 201 9.64 3.52 0.93
CA GLU A 201 8.25 3.29 0.58
C GLU A 201 8.03 1.80 0.31
N LEU A 202 7.13 1.17 1.07
CA LEU A 202 6.67 -0.20 0.85
C LEU A 202 5.44 -0.20 -0.04
N PHE A 203 5.36 -1.20 -0.96
CA PHE A 203 4.34 -1.30 -1.99
C PHE A 203 4.36 -0.10 -2.95
N ALA A 204 5.57 0.42 -3.18
CA ALA A 204 5.82 1.60 -3.99
C ALA A 204 5.36 1.42 -5.44
N ARG A 205 4.86 2.50 -6.03
CA ARG A 205 4.46 2.60 -7.45
C ARG A 205 5.17 3.73 -8.19
N SER A 206 5.98 4.49 -7.48
CA SER A 206 6.71 5.64 -8.01
C SER A 206 8.04 5.77 -7.28
N ASN A 207 9.00 6.43 -7.93
CA ASN A 207 10.27 6.75 -7.30
C ASN A 207 10.24 8.18 -6.77
N TYR A 208 10.76 8.39 -5.57
CA TYR A 208 10.92 9.70 -4.96
C TYR A 208 12.37 9.90 -4.52
N ASP A 209 12.91 11.10 -4.77
CA ASP A 209 14.27 11.43 -4.37
C ASP A 209 14.46 11.29 -2.85
N GLY A 210 15.54 10.61 -2.45
CA GLY A 210 15.85 10.34 -1.04
C GLY A 210 15.02 9.27 -0.37
N TRP A 211 14.27 8.47 -1.15
CA TRP A 211 13.53 7.31 -0.70
C TRP A 211 14.01 6.05 -1.41
N ASP A 212 14.22 4.99 -0.63
CA ASP A 212 14.30 3.66 -1.20
C ASP A 212 12.86 3.15 -1.47
N ASN A 213 12.71 2.21 -2.39
CA ASN A 213 11.41 1.71 -2.81
C ASN A 213 11.39 0.19 -2.80
N TRP A 214 10.28 -0.38 -2.34
CA TRP A 214 10.00 -1.80 -2.40
C TRP A 214 8.55 -2.04 -2.87
N GLY A 215 8.36 -2.81 -3.95
CA GLY A 215 7.04 -3.04 -4.54
C GLY A 215 7.13 -3.77 -5.88
N LEU A 216 5.97 -3.98 -6.53
CA LEU A 216 5.85 -4.71 -7.80
C LEU A 216 5.88 -3.80 -9.03
N GLU A 217 5.51 -2.52 -8.89
CA GLU A 217 5.25 -1.61 -10.00
C GLU A 217 6.35 -0.53 -10.16
N ILE A 218 7.53 -0.76 -9.61
CA ILE A 218 8.61 0.23 -9.65
C ILE A 218 9.24 0.22 -11.05
N PRO A 219 9.17 1.33 -11.82
CA PRO A 219 9.91 1.45 -13.06
C PRO A 219 11.41 1.50 -12.73
N ASP A 220 12.18 0.58 -13.32
CA ASP A 220 13.64 0.50 -13.16
C ASP A 220 14.13 0.48 -11.69
N SER A 221 13.80 -0.58 -10.96
CA SER A 221 14.48 -0.85 -9.70
C SER A 221 15.95 -1.17 -10.03
N LYS A 222 16.84 -0.21 -9.86
CA LYS A 222 18.28 -0.45 -9.72
C LYS A 222 18.53 -1.15 -8.39
N ILE A 223 18.06 -2.38 -8.27
CA ILE A 223 18.65 -3.31 -7.31
C ILE A 223 19.92 -3.77 -8.02
N GLU A 224 21.05 -3.17 -7.69
CA GLU A 224 22.35 -3.78 -7.93
C GLU A 224 22.32 -5.11 -7.17
N VAL A 225 22.00 -6.17 -7.90
CA VAL A 225 22.34 -7.51 -7.47
C VAL A 225 23.87 -7.51 -7.46
N LEU A 226 24.46 -7.37 -6.28
CA LEU A 226 25.87 -7.69 -6.07
C LEU A 226 26.02 -9.16 -6.45
N SER A 227 26.26 -9.40 -7.74
CA SER A 227 26.75 -10.66 -8.24
C SER A 227 28.11 -10.87 -7.57
N GLY A 228 28.11 -11.67 -6.50
CA GLY A 228 29.34 -12.17 -5.88
C GLY A 228 30.20 -12.78 -6.97
N GLN A 229 31.31 -12.15 -7.26
CA GLN A 229 32.42 -12.78 -7.95
C GLN A 229 33.09 -13.75 -6.97
N GLN A 230 33.08 -15.00 -7.40
CA GLN A 230 34.01 -16.11 -7.14
C GLN A 230 34.75 -16.13 -5.82
#